data_abf51093167aa74ec42f9c2f35abf01d
#
_entry.id   abf51093167aa74ec42f9c2f35abf01d
#
_cell.length_a   1.000
_cell.length_b   1.000
_cell.length_c   1.000
_cell.angle_alpha   90.00
_cell.angle_beta   90.00
_cell.angle_gamma   90.00
#
_symmetry.space_group_name_H-M   'P 1'
#
loop_
_entity.id
_entity.type
_entity.pdbx_description
1 polymer ?
#
loop_
_entity_poly.entity_id
_entity_poly.type
_entity_poly.pdbx_seq_one_letter_code
_entity_poly.pdbx_strand_id
1 'polypeptide(L)'
;MGTQLLAFAEQQGIGIRGFAGSGNEAMLTIEDFREGFEHDPLTRTVMLYIESVKHGRRFFESAQRVSRQKPIVLLKGGQSLAGNRAAASHTGAMASDNAVFNAMCHQAGIVKVDRPMELLDLSAAFSSLPLPAGNRAAIMTLGGGWGVVTADLCAQNGIDVPPLDDALVQRIDTMLPPYWSRTNPVDLVGENDLNLPLAVMEELLRWDGCDAVINLGILGRRIFVKRLTEATAVADPDLDPEFLELARNT
;
A
#
# COMPACT_ATOMS: atom_id res chain seq x y z
N MET A 1 15.26 -10.49 10.74
CA MET A 1 14.27 -9.76 9.94
C MET A 1 12.84 -9.95 10.46
N GLY A 2 12.32 -11.17 10.66
CA GLY A 2 10.91 -11.39 11.05
C GLY A 2 10.47 -10.66 12.32
N THR A 3 11.24 -10.75 13.41
CA THR A 3 10.93 -10.04 14.67
C THR A 3 10.95 -8.52 14.53
N GLN A 4 11.79 -7.97 13.64
CA GLN A 4 11.82 -6.55 13.35
C GLN A 4 10.56 -6.11 12.57
N LEU A 5 10.12 -6.91 11.59
CA LEU A 5 8.87 -6.66 10.88
C LEU A 5 7.65 -6.71 11.81
N LEU A 6 7.64 -7.64 12.79
CA LEU A 6 6.59 -7.68 13.83
C LEU A 6 6.56 -6.40 14.66
N ALA A 7 7.73 -5.91 15.11
CA ALA A 7 7.83 -4.68 15.88
C ALA A 7 7.37 -3.44 15.08
N PHE A 8 7.72 -3.37 13.78
CA PHE A 8 7.23 -2.31 12.90
C PHE A 8 5.71 -2.39 12.67
N ALA A 9 5.18 -3.60 12.46
CA ALA A 9 3.74 -3.80 12.31
C ALA A 9 2.98 -3.32 13.56
N GLU A 10 3.45 -3.66 14.75
CA GLU A 10 2.88 -3.19 16.02
C GLU A 10 2.89 -1.66 16.11
N GLN A 11 4.03 -1.01 15.81
CA GLN A 11 4.15 0.46 15.82
C GLN A 11 3.19 1.15 14.84
N GLN A 12 2.87 0.51 13.72
CA GLN A 12 1.96 1.03 12.70
C GLN A 12 0.50 0.60 12.92
N GLY A 13 0.20 -0.14 13.98
CA GLY A 13 -1.14 -0.65 14.24
C GLY A 13 -1.59 -1.75 13.26
N ILE A 14 -0.64 -2.40 12.57
CA ILE A 14 -0.93 -3.49 11.63
C ILE A 14 -1.06 -4.79 12.41
N GLY A 15 -2.25 -5.37 12.41
CA GLY A 15 -2.52 -6.64 13.10
C GLY A 15 -1.87 -7.83 12.38
N ILE A 16 -1.10 -8.64 13.12
CA ILE A 16 -0.52 -9.89 12.64
C ILE A 16 -1.20 -11.06 13.33
N ARG A 17 -1.89 -11.91 12.57
CA ARG A 17 -2.61 -13.08 13.06
C ARG A 17 -1.67 -14.18 13.56
N GLY A 18 -0.58 -14.40 12.86
CA GLY A 18 0.39 -15.42 13.20
C GLY A 18 1.71 -15.21 12.47
N PHE A 19 2.79 -15.65 13.08
CA PHE A 19 4.12 -15.62 12.52
C PHE A 19 4.77 -17.00 12.66
N ALA A 20 5.35 -17.49 11.57
CA ALA A 20 6.05 -18.77 11.57
C ALA A 20 7.43 -18.62 10.90
N GLY A 21 8.45 -19.14 11.55
CA GLY A 21 9.80 -19.27 10.99
C GLY A 21 10.09 -20.74 10.72
N SER A 22 10.23 -21.12 9.44
CA SER A 22 10.46 -22.52 9.03
C SER A 22 11.91 -23.00 9.24
N GLY A 23 12.85 -22.08 9.54
CA GLY A 23 14.26 -22.44 9.63
C GLY A 23 14.77 -23.06 8.32
N ASN A 24 15.48 -24.17 8.42
CA ASN A 24 16.02 -24.89 7.24
C ASN A 24 14.97 -25.82 6.58
N GLU A 25 13.70 -25.74 6.98
CA GLU A 25 12.58 -26.51 6.40
C GLU A 25 12.85 -28.03 6.36
N ALA A 26 13.28 -28.59 7.49
CA ALA A 26 13.62 -30.02 7.58
C ALA A 26 12.38 -30.90 7.54
N MET A 27 11.28 -30.47 8.18
CA MET A 27 10.02 -31.21 8.26
C MET A 27 8.84 -30.42 7.69
N LEU A 28 8.71 -29.15 8.08
CA LEU A 28 7.67 -28.24 7.59
C LEU A 28 8.29 -27.25 6.62
N THR A 29 7.68 -27.13 5.46
CA THR A 29 8.09 -26.22 4.39
C THR A 29 7.21 -24.98 4.35
N ILE A 30 7.60 -23.99 3.59
CA ILE A 30 6.79 -22.78 3.40
C ILE A 30 5.42 -23.08 2.78
N GLU A 31 5.30 -24.14 2.00
CA GLU A 31 4.06 -24.59 1.40
C GLU A 31 3.08 -25.09 2.49
N ASP A 32 3.59 -25.83 3.50
CA ASP A 32 2.76 -26.34 4.59
C ASP A 32 2.16 -25.20 5.42
N PHE A 33 2.95 -24.19 5.77
CA PHE A 33 2.46 -23.02 6.49
C PHE A 33 1.43 -22.25 5.66
N ARG A 34 1.68 -22.03 4.37
CA ARG A 34 0.76 -21.31 3.49
C ARG A 34 -0.56 -22.04 3.32
N GLU A 35 -0.53 -23.35 3.17
CA GLU A 35 -1.73 -24.19 3.11
C GLU A 35 -2.51 -24.14 4.45
N GLY A 36 -1.82 -24.04 5.59
CA GLY A 36 -2.45 -23.78 6.88
C GLY A 36 -3.17 -22.44 6.95
N PHE A 37 -2.56 -21.36 6.42
CA PHE A 37 -3.19 -20.03 6.38
C PHE A 37 -4.36 -19.94 5.38
N GLU A 38 -4.42 -20.80 4.38
CA GLU A 38 -5.56 -20.86 3.43
C GLU A 38 -6.88 -21.03 4.17
N HIS A 39 -6.92 -21.91 5.18
CA HIS A 39 -8.13 -22.26 5.91
C HIS A 39 -8.39 -21.42 7.17
N ASP A 40 -7.46 -20.57 7.60
CA ASP A 40 -7.67 -19.68 8.74
C ASP A 40 -8.55 -18.50 8.37
N PRO A 41 -9.79 -18.39 8.90
CA PRO A 41 -10.73 -17.33 8.53
C PRO A 41 -10.28 -15.93 8.97
N LEU A 42 -9.35 -15.83 9.91
CA LEU A 42 -8.83 -14.57 10.43
C LEU A 42 -7.62 -14.07 9.65
N THR A 43 -6.97 -14.91 8.84
CA THR A 43 -5.89 -14.50 7.94
C THR A 43 -6.47 -13.91 6.67
N ARG A 44 -6.29 -12.61 6.46
CA ARG A 44 -6.76 -11.87 5.27
C ARG A 44 -5.72 -11.80 4.17
N THR A 45 -4.44 -11.71 4.53
CA THR A 45 -3.30 -11.62 3.61
C THR A 45 -2.18 -12.52 4.08
N VAL A 46 -1.51 -13.19 3.17
CA VAL A 46 -0.33 -14.04 3.47
C VAL A 46 0.92 -13.25 3.09
N MET A 47 1.79 -13.05 4.06
CA MET A 47 3.07 -12.35 3.90
C MET A 47 4.22 -13.35 3.95
N LEU A 48 5.06 -13.37 2.91
CA LEU A 48 6.16 -14.33 2.78
C LEU A 48 7.51 -13.62 2.64
N TYR A 49 8.48 -14.04 3.44
CA TYR A 49 9.89 -13.83 3.16
C TYR A 49 10.55 -15.18 2.89
N ILE A 50 11.18 -15.33 1.74
CA ILE A 50 11.83 -16.57 1.33
C ILE A 50 13.18 -16.33 0.69
N GLU A 51 14.11 -17.25 0.85
CA GLU A 51 15.43 -17.25 0.20
C GLU A 51 15.49 -18.29 -0.93
N SER A 52 14.79 -19.41 -0.75
CA SER A 52 14.71 -20.49 -1.75
C SER A 52 13.36 -21.20 -1.68
N VAL A 53 13.05 -22.00 -2.69
CA VAL A 53 11.88 -22.88 -2.73
C VAL A 53 12.37 -24.29 -3.00
N LYS A 54 12.03 -25.25 -2.12
CA LYS A 54 12.45 -26.65 -2.26
C LYS A 54 11.58 -27.41 -3.26
N HIS A 55 10.28 -27.19 -3.22
CA HIS A 55 9.29 -27.91 -4.02
C HIS A 55 8.54 -26.95 -4.97
N GLY A 56 9.22 -26.47 -6.03
CA GLY A 56 8.72 -25.42 -6.90
C GLY A 56 7.32 -25.67 -7.49
N ARG A 57 7.01 -26.92 -7.88
CA ARG A 57 5.67 -27.26 -8.38
C ARG A 57 4.60 -27.11 -7.29
N ARG A 58 4.83 -27.69 -6.10
CA ARG A 58 3.90 -27.59 -4.97
C ARG A 58 3.74 -26.13 -4.52
N PHE A 59 4.85 -25.36 -4.53
CA PHE A 59 4.82 -23.93 -4.25
C PHE A 59 3.92 -23.19 -5.23
N PHE A 60 4.06 -23.44 -6.53
CA PHE A 60 3.24 -22.82 -7.57
C PHE A 60 1.76 -23.18 -7.42
N GLU A 61 1.44 -24.47 -7.37
CA GLU A 61 0.05 -24.96 -7.32
C GLU A 61 -0.69 -24.45 -6.07
N SER A 62 -0.06 -24.52 -4.90
CA SER A 62 -0.67 -24.03 -3.68
C SER A 62 -0.74 -22.49 -3.63
N ALA A 63 0.25 -21.78 -4.19
CA ALA A 63 0.18 -20.31 -4.32
C ALA A 63 -0.99 -19.89 -5.24
N GLN A 64 -1.13 -20.53 -6.39
CA GLN A 64 -2.22 -20.23 -7.32
C GLN A 64 -3.61 -20.50 -6.70
N ARG A 65 -3.74 -21.50 -5.85
CA ARG A 65 -4.97 -21.81 -5.13
C ARG A 65 -5.26 -20.76 -4.06
N VAL A 66 -4.26 -20.44 -3.23
CA VAL A 66 -4.41 -19.49 -2.10
C VAL A 66 -4.63 -18.07 -2.61
N SER A 67 -3.92 -17.63 -3.65
CA SER A 67 -4.01 -16.27 -4.19
C SER A 67 -5.40 -15.91 -4.72
N ARG A 68 -6.20 -16.90 -5.11
CA ARG A 68 -7.60 -16.70 -5.52
C ARG A 68 -8.53 -16.30 -4.37
N GLN A 69 -8.11 -16.56 -3.14
CA GLN A 69 -8.92 -16.32 -1.94
C GLN A 69 -8.29 -15.23 -1.06
N LYS A 70 -6.96 -15.21 -0.99
CA LYS A 70 -6.19 -14.32 -0.10
C LYS A 70 -4.98 -13.78 -0.85
N PRO A 71 -4.76 -12.47 -0.87
CA PRO A 71 -3.53 -11.89 -1.43
C PRO A 71 -2.28 -12.51 -0.79
N ILE A 72 -1.28 -12.78 -1.62
CA ILE A 72 0.05 -13.23 -1.18
C ILE A 72 1.04 -12.15 -1.55
N VAL A 73 1.71 -11.56 -0.57
CA VAL A 73 2.80 -10.60 -0.75
C VAL A 73 4.13 -11.27 -0.41
N LEU A 74 5.10 -11.20 -1.32
CA LEU A 74 6.33 -11.96 -1.20
C LEU A 74 7.56 -11.09 -1.41
N LEU A 75 8.49 -11.15 -0.46
CA LEU A 75 9.85 -10.64 -0.57
C LEU A 75 10.83 -11.80 -0.73
N LYS A 76 11.61 -11.79 -1.81
CA LYS A 76 12.63 -12.82 -2.05
C LYS A 76 14.03 -12.29 -1.73
N GLY A 77 14.73 -12.98 -0.82
CA GLY A 77 16.17 -12.82 -0.62
C GLY A 77 16.98 -13.51 -1.73
N GLY A 78 18.26 -13.17 -1.87
CA GLY A 78 19.18 -13.85 -2.79
C GLY A 78 18.90 -13.57 -4.27
N GLN A 79 18.55 -12.34 -4.64
CA GLN A 79 18.26 -11.99 -6.04
C GLN A 79 19.52 -11.58 -6.84
N SER A 80 20.56 -11.08 -6.19
CA SER A 80 21.84 -10.73 -6.82
C SER A 80 22.89 -11.81 -6.60
N LEU A 81 24.00 -11.77 -7.35
CA LEU A 81 25.13 -12.70 -7.14
C LEU A 81 25.67 -12.63 -5.70
N ALA A 82 25.73 -11.43 -5.10
CA ALA A 82 26.16 -11.27 -3.72
C ALA A 82 25.11 -11.83 -2.74
N GLY A 83 23.84 -11.54 -2.97
CA GLY A 83 22.72 -12.06 -2.19
C GLY A 83 22.60 -13.58 -2.27
N ASN A 84 22.80 -14.18 -3.45
CA ASN A 84 22.81 -15.63 -3.63
C ASN A 84 23.93 -16.31 -2.83
N ARG A 85 25.15 -15.73 -2.82
CA ARG A 85 26.25 -16.25 -1.98
C ARG A 85 25.92 -16.17 -0.49
N ALA A 86 25.33 -15.07 -0.06
CA ALA A 86 24.91 -14.90 1.33
C ALA A 86 23.82 -15.91 1.71
N ALA A 87 22.78 -16.09 0.88
CA ALA A 87 21.72 -17.06 1.09
C ALA A 87 22.24 -18.51 1.11
N ALA A 88 23.13 -18.87 0.20
CA ALA A 88 23.75 -20.18 0.17
C ALA A 88 24.56 -20.48 1.45
N SER A 89 25.26 -19.47 1.99
CA SER A 89 25.99 -19.61 3.26
C SER A 89 25.04 -19.72 4.47
N HIS A 90 23.87 -19.12 4.39
CA HIS A 90 22.89 -19.05 5.49
C HIS A 90 21.99 -20.30 5.55
N THR A 91 21.53 -20.79 4.39
CA THR A 91 20.53 -21.88 4.31
C THR A 91 21.02 -23.12 3.57
N GLY A 92 22.21 -23.09 2.96
CA GLY A 92 22.71 -24.17 2.12
C GLY A 92 21.93 -24.38 0.81
N ALA A 93 21.02 -23.48 0.48
CA ALA A 93 20.17 -23.60 -0.68
C ALA A 93 20.87 -23.13 -1.97
N MET A 94 20.67 -23.86 -3.07
CA MET A 94 21.13 -23.44 -4.39
C MET A 94 20.31 -22.23 -4.89
N ALA A 95 21.00 -21.35 -5.61
CA ALA A 95 20.37 -20.19 -6.25
C ALA A 95 19.30 -20.65 -7.26
N SER A 96 18.11 -20.11 -7.15
CA SER A 96 17.07 -20.26 -8.17
C SER A 96 17.22 -19.22 -9.26
N ASP A 97 16.86 -19.57 -10.50
CA ASP A 97 16.76 -18.59 -11.58
C ASP A 97 15.68 -17.55 -11.25
N ASN A 98 16.10 -16.28 -11.18
CA ASN A 98 15.17 -15.19 -10.81
C ASN A 98 14.13 -14.92 -11.89
N ALA A 99 14.43 -15.12 -13.18
CA ALA A 99 13.45 -14.91 -14.25
C ALA A 99 12.34 -15.96 -14.16
N VAL A 100 12.70 -17.22 -13.97
CA VAL A 100 11.74 -18.33 -13.76
C VAL A 100 10.91 -18.08 -12.49
N PHE A 101 11.57 -17.68 -11.40
CA PHE A 101 10.88 -17.40 -10.15
C PHE A 101 9.88 -16.23 -10.28
N ASN A 102 10.26 -15.15 -10.95
CA ASN A 102 9.39 -14.00 -11.18
C ASN A 102 8.19 -14.37 -12.07
N ALA A 103 8.42 -15.13 -13.13
CA ALA A 103 7.34 -15.62 -14.00
C ALA A 103 6.35 -16.52 -13.21
N MET A 104 6.89 -17.38 -12.36
CA MET A 104 6.08 -18.24 -11.48
C MET A 104 5.23 -17.41 -10.51
N CYS A 105 5.81 -16.40 -9.86
CA CYS A 105 5.06 -15.51 -8.96
C CYS A 105 3.92 -14.80 -9.71
N HIS A 106 4.21 -14.25 -10.88
CA HIS A 106 3.20 -13.59 -11.71
C HIS A 106 2.06 -14.53 -12.10
N GLN A 107 2.37 -15.74 -12.58
CA GLN A 107 1.36 -16.73 -12.97
C GLN A 107 0.56 -17.27 -11.77
N ALA A 108 1.16 -17.32 -10.58
CA ALA A 108 0.51 -17.75 -9.36
C ALA A 108 -0.30 -16.65 -8.66
N GLY A 109 -0.31 -15.40 -9.20
CA GLY A 109 -0.99 -14.27 -8.56
C GLY A 109 -0.31 -13.79 -7.26
N ILE A 110 1.01 -14.00 -7.14
CA ILE A 110 1.80 -13.49 -6.01
C ILE A 110 2.28 -12.07 -6.33
N VAL A 111 2.02 -11.14 -5.43
CA VAL A 111 2.59 -9.78 -5.48
C VAL A 111 4.00 -9.80 -4.90
N LYS A 112 4.99 -9.81 -5.80
CA LYS A 112 6.39 -9.76 -5.39
C LYS A 112 6.82 -8.33 -5.12
N VAL A 113 7.54 -8.12 -4.00
CA VAL A 113 8.11 -6.82 -3.60
C VAL A 113 9.63 -6.91 -3.51
N ASP A 114 10.28 -5.75 -3.59
CA ASP A 114 11.75 -5.67 -3.56
C ASP A 114 12.29 -5.03 -2.27
N ARG A 115 11.43 -4.39 -1.49
CA ARG A 115 11.79 -3.73 -0.22
C ARG A 115 11.00 -4.31 0.97
N PRO A 116 11.63 -4.49 2.15
CA PRO A 116 10.97 -5.05 3.32
C PRO A 116 9.75 -4.26 3.79
N MET A 117 9.76 -2.92 3.66
CA MET A 117 8.62 -2.09 4.08
C MET A 117 7.41 -2.28 3.15
N GLU A 118 7.64 -2.46 1.85
CA GLU A 118 6.56 -2.78 0.90
C GLU A 118 5.81 -4.08 1.26
N LEU A 119 6.52 -5.04 1.89
CA LEU A 119 5.90 -6.27 2.39
C LEU A 119 4.82 -5.97 3.44
N LEU A 120 5.08 -5.02 4.36
CA LEU A 120 4.10 -4.59 5.36
C LEU A 120 3.01 -3.70 4.76
N ASP A 121 3.40 -2.68 3.99
CA ASP A 121 2.49 -1.68 3.44
C ASP A 121 1.41 -2.32 2.55
N LEU A 122 1.83 -3.19 1.61
CA LEU A 122 0.89 -3.89 0.74
C LEU A 122 0.05 -4.92 1.51
N SER A 123 0.63 -5.61 2.49
CA SER A 123 -0.15 -6.54 3.32
C SER A 123 -1.20 -5.82 4.16
N ALA A 124 -0.89 -4.64 4.67
CA ALA A 124 -1.83 -3.78 5.39
C ALA A 124 -2.94 -3.28 4.45
N ALA A 125 -2.59 -2.81 3.26
CA ALA A 125 -3.56 -2.37 2.25
C ALA A 125 -4.53 -3.49 1.88
N PHE A 126 -4.04 -4.67 1.52
CA PHE A 126 -4.86 -5.83 1.18
C PHE A 126 -5.71 -6.37 2.35
N SER A 127 -5.27 -6.15 3.59
CA SER A 127 -6.03 -6.59 4.77
C SER A 127 -7.10 -5.60 5.20
N SER A 128 -6.95 -4.31 4.87
CA SER A 128 -7.78 -3.21 5.38
C SER A 128 -8.77 -2.69 4.35
N LEU A 129 -8.46 -2.82 3.06
CA LEU A 129 -9.26 -2.28 1.96
C LEU A 129 -9.87 -3.42 1.15
N PRO A 130 -11.06 -3.21 0.57
CA PRO A 130 -11.58 -4.11 -0.46
C PRO A 130 -10.68 -4.05 -1.69
N LEU A 131 -10.58 -5.17 -2.41
CA LEU A 131 -9.86 -5.19 -3.69
C LEU A 131 -10.65 -4.40 -4.74
N PRO A 132 -9.99 -3.54 -5.55
CA PRO A 132 -10.64 -2.84 -6.65
C PRO A 132 -11.26 -3.84 -7.65
N ALA A 133 -12.42 -3.49 -8.20
CA ALA A 133 -13.09 -4.32 -9.20
C ALA A 133 -12.49 -4.19 -10.61
N GLY A 134 -11.69 -3.15 -10.84
CA GLY A 134 -11.03 -2.85 -12.11
C GLY A 134 -9.77 -1.99 -11.91
N ASN A 135 -9.31 -1.36 -12.98
CA ASN A 135 -8.08 -0.58 -13.02
C ASN A 135 -8.30 0.93 -13.20
N ARG A 136 -9.52 1.45 -12.98
CA ARG A 136 -9.80 2.88 -13.11
C ARG A 136 -9.63 3.56 -11.77
N ALA A 137 -8.86 4.64 -11.71
CA ALA A 137 -8.63 5.42 -10.48
C ALA A 137 -9.08 6.87 -10.59
N ALA A 138 -9.76 7.36 -9.56
CA ALA A 138 -9.87 8.78 -9.30
C ALA A 138 -8.74 9.20 -8.36
N ILE A 139 -8.09 10.31 -8.64
CA ILE A 139 -7.00 10.86 -7.82
C ILE A 139 -7.52 12.13 -7.15
N MET A 140 -7.38 12.20 -5.82
CA MET A 140 -7.68 13.39 -5.03
C MET A 140 -6.44 13.87 -4.30
N THR A 141 -6.16 15.16 -4.35
CA THR A 141 -4.94 15.74 -3.76
C THR A 141 -5.18 17.13 -3.20
N LEU A 142 -4.36 17.54 -2.23
CA LEU A 142 -4.31 18.92 -1.73
C LEU A 142 -3.42 19.83 -2.56
N GLY A 143 -2.67 19.30 -3.53
CA GLY A 143 -1.75 20.08 -4.35
C GLY A 143 -1.52 19.43 -5.71
N GLY A 144 -1.69 20.20 -6.78
CA GLY A 144 -1.69 19.72 -8.16
C GLY A 144 -0.44 18.94 -8.57
N GLY A 145 0.75 19.31 -8.05
CA GLY A 145 1.98 18.59 -8.36
C GLY A 145 1.97 17.11 -8.00
N TRP A 146 1.37 16.74 -6.87
CA TRP A 146 1.19 15.33 -6.47
C TRP A 146 0.23 14.61 -7.42
N GLY A 147 -0.84 15.29 -7.86
CA GLY A 147 -1.79 14.75 -8.81
C GLY A 147 -1.13 14.36 -10.13
N VAL A 148 -0.31 15.27 -10.68
CA VAL A 148 0.42 15.03 -11.95
C VAL A 148 1.34 13.82 -11.86
N VAL A 149 2.21 13.78 -10.84
CA VAL A 149 3.14 12.66 -10.65
C VAL A 149 2.41 11.33 -10.46
N THR A 150 1.28 11.36 -9.74
CA THR A 150 0.49 10.14 -9.50
C THR A 150 -0.23 9.67 -10.75
N ALA A 151 -0.73 10.58 -11.58
CA ALA A 151 -1.31 10.22 -12.87
C ALA A 151 -0.29 9.55 -13.79
N ASP A 152 0.96 10.06 -13.85
CA ASP A 152 2.05 9.42 -14.59
C ASP A 152 2.36 8.02 -14.05
N LEU A 153 2.41 7.84 -12.72
CA LEU A 153 2.61 6.53 -12.09
C LEU A 153 1.44 5.57 -12.38
N CYS A 154 0.21 6.05 -12.38
CA CYS A 154 -0.96 5.27 -12.77
C CYS A 154 -0.80 4.74 -14.19
N ALA A 155 -0.49 5.61 -15.15
CA ALA A 155 -0.29 5.24 -16.55
C ALA A 155 0.84 4.21 -16.73
N GLN A 156 1.98 4.39 -16.04
CA GLN A 156 3.10 3.45 -16.06
C GLN A 156 2.75 2.05 -15.52
N ASN A 157 1.75 1.98 -14.63
CA ASN A 157 1.30 0.72 -14.03
C ASN A 157 0.00 0.18 -14.65
N GLY A 158 -0.46 0.72 -15.78
CA GLY A 158 -1.67 0.27 -16.47
C GLY A 158 -2.97 0.60 -15.73
N ILE A 159 -2.93 1.60 -14.84
CA ILE A 159 -4.10 2.15 -14.16
C ILE A 159 -4.62 3.31 -15.01
N ASP A 160 -5.87 3.24 -15.37
CA ASP A 160 -6.58 4.29 -16.11
C ASP A 160 -7.03 5.42 -15.17
N VAL A 161 -6.88 6.66 -15.60
CA VAL A 161 -7.33 7.86 -14.88
C VAL A 161 -8.38 8.54 -15.75
N PRO A 162 -9.65 8.08 -15.71
CA PRO A 162 -10.69 8.57 -16.60
C PRO A 162 -11.06 10.02 -16.29
N PRO A 163 -11.48 10.82 -17.31
CA PRO A 163 -12.04 12.13 -17.07
C PRO A 163 -13.32 12.03 -16.23
N LEU A 164 -13.57 13.05 -15.41
CA LEU A 164 -14.80 13.14 -14.64
C LEU A 164 -15.99 13.37 -15.58
N ASP A 165 -17.14 12.76 -15.27
CA ASP A 165 -18.36 13.08 -16.00
C ASP A 165 -18.99 14.41 -15.52
N ASP A 166 -19.86 14.99 -16.36
CA ASP A 166 -20.48 16.28 -16.10
C ASP A 166 -21.32 16.29 -14.80
N ALA A 167 -21.95 15.18 -14.46
CA ALA A 167 -22.77 15.07 -13.27
C ALA A 167 -21.92 15.11 -12.00
N LEU A 168 -20.77 14.44 -11.98
CA LEU A 168 -19.81 14.48 -10.88
C LEU A 168 -19.18 15.88 -10.77
N VAL A 169 -18.77 16.47 -11.89
CA VAL A 169 -18.24 17.83 -11.93
C VAL A 169 -19.23 18.83 -11.32
N GLN A 170 -20.52 18.76 -11.68
CA GLN A 170 -21.55 19.64 -11.11
C GLN A 170 -21.70 19.48 -9.60
N ARG A 171 -21.60 18.26 -9.07
CA ARG A 171 -21.65 18.03 -7.61
C ARG A 171 -20.44 18.60 -6.90
N ILE A 172 -19.24 18.38 -7.44
CA ILE A 172 -17.99 18.90 -6.87
C ILE A 172 -17.90 20.42 -7.00
N ASP A 173 -18.43 21.03 -8.07
CA ASP A 173 -18.52 22.49 -8.26
C ASP A 173 -19.28 23.22 -7.12
N THR A 174 -20.17 22.52 -6.41
CA THR A 174 -20.85 23.10 -5.25
C THR A 174 -19.99 23.16 -3.98
N MET A 175 -18.88 22.43 -3.98
CA MET A 175 -18.00 22.28 -2.82
C MET A 175 -16.67 22.98 -2.99
N LEU A 176 -16.11 22.99 -4.21
CA LEU A 176 -14.80 23.57 -4.51
C LEU A 176 -14.91 24.98 -5.06
N PRO A 177 -13.85 25.80 -4.86
CA PRO A 177 -13.78 27.14 -5.44
C PRO A 177 -13.89 27.14 -6.96
N PRO A 178 -14.42 28.20 -7.59
CA PRO A 178 -14.66 28.24 -9.05
C PRO A 178 -13.42 28.00 -9.93
N TYR A 179 -12.23 28.13 -9.37
CA TYR A 179 -10.94 27.98 -10.06
C TYR A 179 -10.34 26.57 -10.00
N TRP A 180 -11.04 25.58 -9.42
CA TRP A 180 -10.56 24.19 -9.49
C TRP A 180 -10.61 23.64 -10.91
N SER A 181 -9.78 22.65 -11.22
CA SER A 181 -9.48 22.23 -12.61
C SER A 181 -10.62 21.49 -13.32
N ARG A 182 -11.62 20.98 -12.62
CA ARG A 182 -12.73 20.14 -13.14
C ARG A 182 -12.25 18.90 -13.87
N THR A 183 -11.11 18.36 -13.43
CA THR A 183 -10.46 17.22 -14.05
C THR A 183 -10.11 16.14 -13.01
N ASN A 184 -9.85 14.94 -13.46
CA ASN A 184 -9.12 13.93 -12.69
C ASN A 184 -7.63 14.06 -13.09
N PRO A 185 -6.73 14.34 -12.16
CA PRO A 185 -6.84 14.47 -10.70
C PRO A 185 -7.69 15.64 -10.18
N VAL A 186 -8.44 15.39 -9.11
CA VAL A 186 -9.18 16.43 -8.36
C VAL A 186 -8.22 17.11 -7.38
N ASP A 187 -7.82 18.33 -7.68
CA ASP A 187 -7.04 19.16 -6.76
C ASP A 187 -7.99 19.98 -5.87
N LEU A 188 -7.87 19.80 -4.55
CA LEU A 188 -8.65 20.55 -3.55
C LEU A 188 -8.15 21.99 -3.37
N VAL A 189 -7.18 22.41 -4.19
CA VAL A 189 -6.63 23.78 -4.29
C VAL A 189 -6.22 24.41 -2.96
N GLY A 190 -5.78 23.58 -2.02
CA GLY A 190 -5.28 24.03 -0.73
C GLY A 190 -6.34 24.48 0.26
N GLU A 191 -7.62 24.13 0.03
CA GLU A 191 -8.72 24.45 0.95
C GLU A 191 -8.45 24.03 2.40
N ASN A 192 -8.88 24.87 3.34
CA ASN A 192 -8.65 24.70 4.75
C ASN A 192 -9.83 24.03 5.50
N ASP A 193 -10.99 23.88 4.86
CA ASP A 193 -12.11 23.16 5.45
C ASP A 193 -11.76 21.67 5.63
N LEU A 194 -11.77 21.20 6.88
CA LEU A 194 -11.42 19.83 7.24
C LEU A 194 -12.45 18.79 6.78
N ASN A 195 -13.68 19.20 6.51
CA ASN A 195 -14.76 18.32 6.07
C ASN A 195 -14.79 18.18 4.55
N LEU A 196 -14.26 19.15 3.83
CA LEU A 196 -14.26 19.17 2.38
C LEU A 196 -13.60 17.94 1.75
N PRO A 197 -12.40 17.48 2.20
CA PRO A 197 -11.78 16.28 1.66
C PRO A 197 -12.67 15.03 1.81
N LEU A 198 -13.40 14.90 2.91
CA LEU A 198 -14.31 13.77 3.13
C LEU A 198 -15.50 13.85 2.18
N ALA A 199 -16.10 15.03 2.02
CA ALA A 199 -17.24 15.23 1.13
C ALA A 199 -16.88 14.93 -0.33
N VAL A 200 -15.73 15.44 -0.81
CA VAL A 200 -15.25 15.16 -2.18
C VAL A 200 -14.91 13.68 -2.35
N MET A 201 -14.28 13.06 -1.35
CA MET A 201 -13.97 11.62 -1.38
C MET A 201 -15.24 10.77 -1.48
N GLU A 202 -16.31 11.11 -0.74
CA GLU A 202 -17.59 10.42 -0.83
C GLU A 202 -18.19 10.48 -2.24
N GLU A 203 -18.12 11.62 -2.91
CA GLU A 203 -18.60 11.77 -4.28
C GLU A 203 -17.78 10.92 -5.27
N LEU A 204 -16.44 10.88 -5.10
CA LEU A 204 -15.57 10.04 -5.92
C LEU A 204 -15.79 8.55 -5.68
N LEU A 205 -16.02 8.13 -4.42
CA LEU A 205 -16.31 6.72 -4.07
C LEU A 205 -17.68 6.25 -4.55
N ARG A 206 -18.66 7.16 -4.76
CA ARG A 206 -19.96 6.86 -5.32
C ARG A 206 -20.00 6.91 -6.85
N TRP A 207 -18.92 7.38 -7.46
CA TRP A 207 -18.85 7.53 -8.91
C TRP A 207 -18.55 6.19 -9.59
N ASP A 208 -19.41 5.76 -10.49
CA ASP A 208 -19.26 4.52 -11.25
C ASP A 208 -18.10 4.57 -12.28
N GLY A 209 -17.51 5.74 -12.49
CA GLY A 209 -16.38 5.95 -13.40
C GLY A 209 -15.04 5.47 -12.88
N CYS A 210 -14.91 5.13 -11.58
CA CYS A 210 -13.66 4.61 -11.01
C CYS A 210 -13.89 3.35 -10.17
N ASP A 211 -12.83 2.58 -9.98
CA ASP A 211 -12.80 1.35 -9.19
C ASP A 211 -12.03 1.56 -7.87
N ALA A 212 -11.28 2.67 -7.78
CA ALA A 212 -10.53 3.06 -6.60
C ALA A 212 -10.33 4.58 -6.54
N VAL A 213 -10.15 5.11 -5.33
CA VAL A 213 -9.77 6.51 -5.09
C VAL A 213 -8.37 6.54 -4.46
N ILE A 214 -7.45 7.26 -5.09
CA ILE A 214 -6.10 7.52 -4.58
C ILE A 214 -6.12 8.90 -3.91
N ASN A 215 -5.93 8.91 -2.59
CA ASN A 215 -5.95 10.13 -1.79
C ASN A 215 -4.55 10.54 -1.35
N LEU A 216 -4.12 11.76 -1.73
CA LEU A 216 -2.76 12.24 -1.54
C LEU A 216 -2.70 13.52 -0.70
N GLY A 217 -1.77 13.54 0.26
CA GLY A 217 -1.44 14.75 1.02
C GLY A 217 -2.45 15.14 2.10
N ILE A 218 -3.53 14.39 2.29
CA ILE A 218 -4.58 14.69 3.27
C ILE A 218 -4.28 13.99 4.61
N LEU A 219 -3.91 12.70 4.53
CA LEU A 219 -3.51 11.94 5.71
C LEU A 219 -2.13 12.41 6.19
N GLY A 220 -2.04 12.73 7.48
CA GLY A 220 -0.81 13.23 8.08
C GLY A 220 -0.67 14.76 8.09
N ARG A 221 -1.51 15.52 7.38
CA ARG A 221 -1.51 16.98 7.44
C ARG A 221 -1.63 17.50 8.87
N ARG A 222 -2.55 16.96 9.68
CA ARG A 222 -2.68 17.33 11.11
C ARG A 222 -1.41 17.10 11.90
N ILE A 223 -0.74 15.97 11.70
CA ILE A 223 0.52 15.65 12.38
C ILE A 223 1.64 16.61 11.94
N PHE A 224 1.70 16.93 10.64
CA PHE A 224 2.68 17.87 10.10
C PHE A 224 2.44 19.27 10.63
N VAL A 225 1.20 19.79 10.55
CA VAL A 225 0.82 21.11 11.08
C VAL A 225 1.08 21.18 12.57
N LYS A 226 0.69 20.19 13.36
CA LYS A 226 0.96 20.11 14.79
C LYS A 226 2.46 20.21 15.10
N ARG A 227 3.30 19.41 14.42
CA ARG A 227 4.75 19.43 14.59
C ARG A 227 5.37 20.76 14.18
N LEU A 228 4.89 21.34 13.08
CA LEU A 228 5.35 22.67 12.63
C LEU A 228 5.00 23.74 13.64
N THR A 229 3.77 23.74 14.17
CA THR A 229 3.31 24.68 15.18
C THR A 229 4.10 24.53 16.49
N GLU A 230 4.33 23.30 16.96
CA GLU A 230 5.12 23.04 18.15
C GLU A 230 6.56 23.57 17.96
N ALA A 231 7.18 23.33 16.81
CA ALA A 231 8.53 23.82 16.50
C ALA A 231 8.57 25.34 16.40
N THR A 232 7.56 25.97 15.78
CA THR A 232 7.47 27.42 15.63
C THR A 232 7.19 28.11 16.96
N ALA A 233 6.33 27.55 17.81
CA ALA A 233 6.06 28.09 19.15
C ALA A 233 7.28 28.04 20.08
N VAL A 234 8.20 27.08 19.86
CA VAL A 234 9.50 27.04 20.56
C VAL A 234 10.46 28.11 20.01
N ALA A 235 10.39 28.39 18.71
CA ALA A 235 11.28 29.36 18.05
C ALA A 235 10.83 30.81 18.23
N ASP A 236 9.51 31.05 18.36
CA ASP A 236 8.91 32.38 18.50
C ASP A 236 7.74 32.31 19.50
N PRO A 237 8.01 32.63 20.80
CA PRO A 237 7.00 32.63 21.86
C PRO A 237 5.88 33.67 21.65
N ASP A 238 6.14 34.70 20.83
CA ASP A 238 5.19 35.79 20.57
C ASP A 238 4.31 35.52 19.32
N LEU A 239 4.37 34.31 18.77
CA LEU A 239 3.52 33.94 17.63
C LEU A 239 2.04 34.02 18.04
N ASP A 240 1.24 34.59 17.13
CA ASP A 240 -0.18 34.84 17.33
C ASP A 240 -0.90 33.61 17.94
N PRO A 241 -1.53 33.78 19.11
CA PRO A 241 -2.28 32.72 19.77
C PRO A 241 -3.39 32.10 18.90
N GLU A 242 -4.04 32.89 18.02
CA GLU A 242 -5.06 32.39 17.10
C GLU A 242 -4.47 31.43 16.06
N PHE A 243 -3.26 31.70 15.56
CA PHE A 243 -2.55 30.78 14.66
C PHE A 243 -2.20 29.47 15.36
N LEU A 244 -1.75 29.54 16.63
CA LEU A 244 -1.44 28.36 17.45
C LEU A 244 -2.70 27.54 17.77
N GLU A 245 -3.81 28.19 18.00
CA GLU A 245 -5.09 27.53 18.29
C GLU A 245 -5.67 26.88 17.02
N LEU A 246 -5.63 27.56 15.90
CA LEU A 246 -6.02 27.00 14.59
C LEU A 246 -5.21 25.74 14.26
N ALA A 247 -3.91 25.80 14.47
CA ALA A 247 -3.00 24.68 14.23
C ALA A 247 -3.16 23.52 15.22
N ARG A 248 -3.66 23.75 16.45
CA ARG A 248 -4.00 22.69 17.42
C ARG A 248 -5.31 22.00 17.11
N ASN A 249 -6.23 22.71 16.46
CA ASN A 249 -7.58 22.24 16.14
C ASN A 249 -7.68 21.64 14.73
N THR A 250 -6.62 21.74 13.91
CA THR A 250 -6.46 21.12 12.59
C THR A 250 -5.66 19.83 12.67
#